data_6dd7bd566dd065619fabc3fc6ecd757c
#
_entry.id   6dd7bd566dd065619fabc3fc6ecd757c
#
_cell.length_a   1.000
_cell.length_b   1.000
_cell.length_c   1.000
_cell.angle_alpha   90.00
_cell.angle_beta   90.00
_cell.angle_gamma   90.00
#
_symmetry.space_group_name_H-M   'P 1'
#
loop_
_entity.id
_entity.type
_entity.pdbx_description
1 polymer ?
#
loop_
_entity_poly.entity_id
_entity_poly.type
_entity_poly.pdbx_seq_one_letter_code
_entity_poly.pdbx_strand_id
1 'polypeptide(L)'
;MDRPLLEIHNLQVEGHYEDAWHPLIKGIDLTLQRGEVLGLIGESGAGKSTLGLAAMGYARDGCRIIGGSVCFDGIELLQAKPEALRKLRGLRIAYVAQSAAASFNPAHRLIDQHVETAVINGGISRAQAEREAVELYRVLRLPNPETIGQRYPHQVSGGQLQRVMTAMAMACHPDLIIFDEPTTALDVTTQIEVLAAIRDAVKTFGSAALYISHDLAVVAQMADRIMVLRHGKLVEEADTRSMLSQPQQDYTKSLWAVRSFRTEPKACPVAQVPLLEVCQACASYGLQPVLHGVSMQLYRGQTLAVIGESGSGKSSTARLITGLLPATAGQVLYDGEALPVDFRRRSKEQLRRIQMIYQIPDTALNPRQRIVDIIGRPLTFYLGLKGKAMRARVAELLEMIELDPAVFMERQPRELSGGQKQRICIARALAADPQLIICDEVTSALDQLVAEGVLKLLNRLQQQLGVAYLFITHDVATVRAIADEVLVMQRGRVVDQGSRNAIFTPPYQAYTGLLFSSEPEMDPDWLDHLLAQRAAPTV
;
A
#
# COMPACT_ATOMS: atom_id res chain seq x y z
N MET A 1 -32.15 4.56 25.20
CA MET A 1 -31.10 4.20 24.21
C MET A 1 -30.54 5.49 23.68
N ASP A 2 -29.26 5.74 23.79
CA ASP A 2 -28.64 6.95 23.24
C ASP A 2 -28.78 6.91 21.73
N ARG A 3 -29.09 8.09 21.15
CA ARG A 3 -29.25 8.24 19.70
C ARG A 3 -27.89 8.04 19.02
N PRO A 4 -27.81 7.24 17.92
CA PRO A 4 -26.59 7.12 17.12
C PRO A 4 -26.03 8.48 16.70
N LEU A 5 -24.70 8.58 16.62
CA LEU A 5 -24.04 9.79 16.14
C LEU A 5 -24.23 9.96 14.62
N LEU A 6 -24.12 8.86 13.88
CA LEU A 6 -24.32 8.84 12.42
C LEU A 6 -25.32 7.74 12.06
N GLU A 7 -26.30 8.09 11.27
CA GLU A 7 -27.31 7.19 10.70
C GLU A 7 -27.39 7.40 9.19
N ILE A 8 -27.15 6.36 8.44
CA ILE A 8 -27.27 6.34 6.98
C ILE A 8 -28.33 5.31 6.62
N HIS A 9 -29.30 5.70 5.79
CA HIS A 9 -30.37 4.83 5.33
C HIS A 9 -30.46 4.82 3.81
N ASN A 10 -30.45 3.63 3.22
CA ASN A 10 -30.60 3.34 1.80
C ASN A 10 -29.79 4.29 0.91
N LEU A 11 -28.54 4.57 1.31
CA LEU A 11 -27.67 5.50 0.59
C LEU A 11 -27.32 4.98 -0.81
N GLN A 12 -27.51 5.84 -1.82
CA GLN A 12 -27.22 5.52 -3.22
C GLN A 12 -26.34 6.62 -3.82
N VAL A 13 -25.22 6.20 -4.44
CA VAL A 13 -24.26 7.11 -5.09
C VAL A 13 -23.91 6.58 -6.46
N GLU A 14 -23.87 7.46 -7.45
CA GLU A 14 -23.42 7.18 -8.81
C GLU A 14 -22.12 7.92 -9.14
N GLY A 15 -21.31 7.34 -10.02
CA GLY A 15 -20.14 7.95 -10.64
C GLY A 15 -20.28 8.03 -12.15
N HIS A 16 -19.79 9.10 -12.75
CA HIS A 16 -19.79 9.32 -14.18
C HIS A 16 -18.47 8.86 -14.81
N TYR A 17 -18.53 7.85 -15.65
CA TYR A 17 -17.38 7.39 -16.45
C TYR A 17 -17.89 6.78 -17.78
N GLU A 18 -17.07 6.80 -18.81
CA GLU A 18 -17.43 6.34 -20.17
C GLU A 18 -18.77 6.95 -20.67
N ASP A 19 -18.95 8.27 -20.40
CA ASP A 19 -20.15 9.05 -20.77
C ASP A 19 -21.47 8.51 -20.18
N ALA A 20 -21.42 7.69 -19.12
CA ALA A 20 -22.59 7.14 -18.43
C ALA A 20 -22.47 7.25 -16.90
N TRP A 21 -23.63 7.27 -16.23
CA TRP A 21 -23.70 7.18 -14.77
C TRP A 21 -23.79 5.72 -14.33
N HIS A 22 -22.92 5.33 -13.43
CA HIS A 22 -22.83 3.96 -12.92
C HIS A 22 -23.00 3.93 -11.41
N PRO A 23 -23.79 2.98 -10.85
CA PRO A 23 -24.01 2.89 -9.42
C PRO A 23 -22.74 2.43 -8.67
N LEU A 24 -22.23 3.30 -7.79
CA LEU A 24 -21.07 3.03 -6.91
C LEU A 24 -21.52 2.51 -5.54
N ILE A 25 -22.55 3.12 -4.95
CA ILE A 25 -23.21 2.67 -3.71
C ILE A 25 -24.66 2.35 -4.04
N LYS A 26 -25.14 1.18 -3.58
CA LYS A 26 -26.39 0.56 -4.05
C LYS A 26 -27.35 0.26 -2.90
N GLY A 27 -27.67 1.27 -2.08
CA GLY A 27 -28.57 1.13 -0.95
C GLY A 27 -27.87 0.56 0.28
N ILE A 28 -26.98 1.34 0.89
CA ILE A 28 -26.27 0.96 2.12
C ILE A 28 -26.96 1.62 3.32
N ASP A 29 -27.19 0.82 4.35
CA ASP A 29 -27.54 1.25 5.70
C ASP A 29 -26.31 1.17 6.59
N LEU A 30 -26.11 2.14 7.48
CA LEU A 30 -25.00 2.19 8.43
C LEU A 30 -25.42 2.98 9.67
N THR A 31 -25.10 2.47 10.85
CA THR A 31 -25.21 3.19 12.11
C THR A 31 -23.88 3.23 12.82
N LEU A 32 -23.55 4.37 13.46
CA LEU A 32 -22.33 4.53 14.26
C LEU A 32 -22.69 5.22 15.57
N GLN A 33 -22.28 4.60 16.67
CA GLN A 33 -22.49 5.14 18.00
C GLN A 33 -21.41 6.17 18.37
N ARG A 34 -21.65 6.98 19.41
CA ARG A 34 -20.61 7.88 19.93
C ARG A 34 -19.45 7.09 20.52
N GLY A 35 -18.22 7.46 20.18
CA GLY A 35 -17.01 6.80 20.66
C GLY A 35 -16.75 5.41 20.05
N GLU A 36 -17.62 4.95 19.12
CA GLU A 36 -17.45 3.67 18.42
C GLU A 36 -16.51 3.83 17.23
N VAL A 37 -15.72 2.80 16.97
CA VAL A 37 -14.90 2.68 15.75
C VAL A 37 -15.50 1.60 14.85
N LEU A 38 -16.03 1.99 13.68
CA LEU A 38 -16.54 1.07 12.67
C LEU A 38 -15.50 0.89 11.56
N GLY A 39 -15.02 -0.34 11.38
CA GLY A 39 -14.12 -0.72 10.30
C GLY A 39 -14.87 -0.97 8.99
N LEU A 40 -14.43 -0.35 7.89
CA LEU A 40 -14.95 -0.64 6.55
C LEU A 40 -13.89 -1.38 5.74
N ILE A 41 -14.20 -2.61 5.32
CA ILE A 41 -13.30 -3.45 4.52
C ILE A 41 -13.94 -3.89 3.20
N GLY A 42 -13.12 -4.32 2.25
CA GLY A 42 -13.52 -4.81 0.93
C GLY A 42 -12.47 -4.51 -0.13
N GLU A 43 -12.62 -5.05 -1.33
CA GLU A 43 -11.72 -4.83 -2.46
C GLU A 43 -11.64 -3.35 -2.89
N SER A 44 -10.61 -3.00 -3.65
CA SER A 44 -10.54 -1.71 -4.33
C SER A 44 -11.75 -1.55 -5.27
N GLY A 45 -12.39 -0.37 -5.21
CA GLY A 45 -13.64 -0.14 -5.94
C GLY A 45 -14.91 -0.69 -5.26
N ALA A 46 -14.84 -1.28 -4.06
CA ALA A 46 -16.03 -1.72 -3.31
C ALA A 46 -16.94 -0.56 -2.84
N GLY A 47 -16.46 0.70 -2.93
CA GLY A 47 -17.22 1.89 -2.55
C GLY A 47 -16.85 2.46 -1.18
N LYS A 48 -15.85 1.94 -0.47
CA LYS A 48 -15.47 2.34 0.89
C LYS A 48 -15.23 3.85 1.05
N SER A 49 -14.30 4.41 0.28
CA SER A 49 -13.99 5.86 0.30
C SER A 49 -15.17 6.72 -0.15
N THR A 50 -15.97 6.21 -1.10
CA THR A 50 -17.20 6.88 -1.54
C THR A 50 -18.24 6.94 -0.41
N LEU A 51 -18.40 5.84 0.35
CA LEU A 51 -19.27 5.79 1.53
C LEU A 51 -18.76 6.74 2.62
N GLY A 52 -17.44 6.73 2.91
CA GLY A 52 -16.82 7.65 3.87
C GLY A 52 -17.06 9.12 3.53
N LEU A 53 -16.88 9.52 2.27
CA LEU A 53 -17.17 10.90 1.84
C LEU A 53 -18.66 11.23 1.90
N ALA A 54 -19.53 10.30 1.50
CA ALA A 54 -20.97 10.49 1.56
C ALA A 54 -21.49 10.61 3.01
N ALA A 55 -20.82 9.94 3.99
CA ALA A 55 -21.09 10.09 5.41
C ALA A 55 -20.88 11.53 5.94
N MET A 56 -20.12 12.36 5.21
CA MET A 56 -19.98 13.81 5.47
C MET A 56 -20.97 14.66 4.66
N GLY A 57 -21.92 14.05 3.96
CA GLY A 57 -22.79 14.74 3.00
C GLY A 57 -22.02 15.27 1.77
N TYR A 58 -20.89 14.63 1.38
CA TYR A 58 -20.04 15.07 0.29
C TYR A 58 -19.94 14.01 -0.81
N ALA A 59 -20.03 14.44 -2.05
CA ALA A 59 -19.67 13.65 -3.22
C ALA A 59 -18.53 14.35 -3.96
N ARG A 60 -17.49 13.59 -4.36
CA ARG A 60 -16.39 14.15 -5.14
C ARG A 60 -16.83 14.47 -6.57
N ASP A 61 -16.04 15.28 -7.28
CA ASP A 61 -16.29 15.58 -8.68
C ASP A 61 -16.45 14.30 -9.52
N GLY A 62 -17.47 14.29 -10.40
CA GLY A 62 -17.83 13.10 -11.16
C GLY A 62 -18.68 12.09 -10.40
N CYS A 63 -19.07 12.37 -9.14
CA CYS A 63 -20.00 11.55 -8.36
C CYS A 63 -21.21 12.37 -7.92
N ARG A 64 -22.36 11.69 -7.70
CA ARG A 64 -23.56 12.30 -7.13
C ARG A 64 -24.29 11.34 -6.20
N ILE A 65 -24.84 11.87 -5.11
CA ILE A 65 -25.74 11.13 -4.24
C ILE A 65 -27.14 11.24 -4.84
N ILE A 66 -27.78 10.11 -5.14
CA ILE A 66 -29.05 10.06 -5.85
C ILE A 66 -30.22 9.64 -4.96
N GLY A 67 -29.94 9.09 -3.76
CA GLY A 67 -30.98 8.62 -2.85
C GLY A 67 -30.46 8.29 -1.46
N GLY A 68 -31.39 8.06 -0.57
CA GLY A 68 -31.12 7.78 0.84
C GLY A 68 -31.09 9.01 1.73
N SER A 69 -30.69 8.84 2.97
CA SER A 69 -30.50 9.89 3.98
C SER A 69 -29.20 9.70 4.74
N VAL A 70 -28.61 10.82 5.21
CA VAL A 70 -27.40 10.84 6.05
C VAL A 70 -27.65 11.79 7.21
N CYS A 71 -27.96 11.24 8.37
CA CYS A 71 -28.27 12.00 9.58
C CYS A 71 -27.05 11.95 10.53
N PHE A 72 -26.45 13.12 10.80
CA PHE A 72 -25.37 13.28 11.76
C PHE A 72 -25.88 14.08 12.97
N ASP A 73 -25.89 13.45 14.12
CA ASP A 73 -26.34 14.02 15.41
C ASP A 73 -27.73 14.72 15.28
N GLY A 74 -28.63 14.10 14.51
CA GLY A 74 -29.96 14.62 14.24
C GLY A 74 -30.08 15.63 13.11
N ILE A 75 -29.00 15.93 12.42
CA ILE A 75 -28.97 16.86 11.29
C ILE A 75 -28.92 16.06 9.99
N GLU A 76 -29.94 16.22 9.11
CA GLU A 76 -29.94 15.59 7.79
C GLU A 76 -28.97 16.34 6.86
N LEU A 77 -27.83 15.71 6.57
CA LEU A 77 -26.74 16.35 5.84
C LEU A 77 -27.05 16.58 4.36
N LEU A 78 -27.83 15.70 3.74
CA LEU A 78 -28.13 15.81 2.30
C LEU A 78 -29.10 16.97 1.98
N GLN A 79 -29.84 17.41 2.98
CA GLN A 79 -30.78 18.55 2.88
C GLN A 79 -30.22 19.83 3.52
N ALA A 80 -29.08 19.75 4.20
CA ALA A 80 -28.48 20.87 4.90
C ALA A 80 -27.94 21.93 3.93
N LYS A 81 -28.07 23.20 4.29
CA LYS A 81 -27.53 24.31 3.52
C LYS A 81 -25.98 24.23 3.49
N PRO A 82 -25.33 24.68 2.39
CA PRO A 82 -23.88 24.65 2.27
C PRO A 82 -23.12 25.29 3.44
N GLU A 83 -23.67 26.37 4.02
CA GLU A 83 -23.10 27.05 5.18
C GLU A 83 -23.13 26.19 6.46
N ALA A 84 -24.21 25.43 6.67
CA ALA A 84 -24.32 24.50 7.81
C ALA A 84 -23.34 23.33 7.64
N LEU A 85 -23.23 22.75 6.44
CA LEU A 85 -22.24 21.71 6.14
C LEU A 85 -20.80 22.21 6.34
N ARG A 86 -20.50 23.45 5.93
CA ARG A 86 -19.16 24.06 6.13
C ARG A 86 -18.81 24.20 7.61
N LYS A 87 -19.79 24.51 8.47
CA LYS A 87 -19.60 24.59 9.93
C LYS A 87 -19.43 23.21 10.58
N LEU A 88 -20.03 22.17 10.02
CA LEU A 88 -19.85 20.80 10.55
C LEU A 88 -18.50 20.19 10.12
N ARG A 89 -18.15 20.37 8.85
CA ARG A 89 -16.89 19.82 8.30
C ARG A 89 -15.69 20.60 8.84
N GLY A 90 -14.73 19.86 9.38
CA GLY A 90 -13.53 20.40 10.05
C GLY A 90 -13.72 20.75 11.53
N LEU A 91 -14.95 21.03 12.00
CA LEU A 91 -15.21 21.23 13.43
C LEU A 91 -15.74 19.97 14.12
N ARG A 92 -16.81 19.36 13.56
CA ARG A 92 -17.46 18.19 14.16
C ARG A 92 -17.25 16.90 13.38
N ILE A 93 -16.99 17.00 12.07
CA ILE A 93 -16.70 15.88 11.19
C ILE A 93 -15.35 16.17 10.50
N ALA A 94 -14.39 15.28 10.68
CA ALA A 94 -13.07 15.41 10.07
C ALA A 94 -12.77 14.22 9.14
N TYR A 95 -11.88 14.45 8.17
CA TYR A 95 -11.46 13.45 7.20
C TYR A 95 -9.94 13.39 7.11
N VAL A 96 -9.40 12.20 7.25
CA VAL A 96 -7.99 11.89 7.08
C VAL A 96 -7.81 11.13 5.77
N ALA A 97 -7.18 11.77 4.79
CA ALA A 97 -7.04 11.23 3.43
C ALA A 97 -5.98 10.13 3.36
N GLN A 98 -6.07 9.30 2.32
CA GLN A 98 -5.15 8.20 2.05
C GLN A 98 -3.69 8.68 1.88
N SER A 99 -3.46 9.80 1.18
CA SER A 99 -2.13 10.33 0.92
C SER A 99 -1.89 11.65 1.64
N ALA A 100 -1.13 11.61 2.73
CA ALA A 100 -0.70 12.82 3.42
C ALA A 100 0.13 13.72 2.49
N ALA A 101 1.03 13.15 1.68
CA ALA A 101 1.87 13.93 0.77
C ALA A 101 1.06 14.73 -0.26
N ALA A 102 -0.09 14.21 -0.71
CA ALA A 102 -0.98 14.91 -1.63
C ALA A 102 -1.90 15.93 -0.93
N SER A 103 -2.08 15.81 0.38
CA SER A 103 -3.01 16.64 1.16
C SER A 103 -2.37 17.95 1.65
N PHE A 104 -1.05 17.98 1.80
CA PHE A 104 -0.34 19.17 2.26
C PHE A 104 0.17 20.04 1.10
N ASN A 105 0.09 21.36 1.29
CA ASN A 105 0.76 22.32 0.41
C ASN A 105 2.26 22.35 0.74
N PRO A 106 3.17 21.96 -0.19
CA PRO A 106 4.60 21.89 0.07
C PRO A 106 5.27 23.24 0.33
N ALA A 107 4.60 24.35 -0.02
CA ALA A 107 5.12 25.72 0.16
C ALA A 107 4.83 26.31 1.54
N HIS A 108 4.00 25.65 2.37
CA HIS A 108 3.63 26.11 3.70
C HIS A 108 4.19 25.20 4.79
N ARG A 109 4.48 25.76 5.96
CA ARG A 109 4.89 24.98 7.13
C ARG A 109 3.73 24.13 7.64
N LEU A 110 4.04 23.05 8.31
CA LEU A 110 3.03 22.13 8.85
C LEU A 110 2.11 22.84 9.88
N ILE A 111 2.68 23.68 10.74
CA ILE A 111 1.91 24.39 11.74
C ILE A 111 0.91 25.38 11.13
N ASP A 112 1.28 26.08 10.05
CA ASP A 112 0.40 27.05 9.39
C ASP A 112 -0.86 26.38 8.86
N GLN A 113 -0.69 25.17 8.27
CA GLN A 113 -1.79 24.36 7.75
C GLN A 113 -2.62 23.71 8.87
N HIS A 114 -1.95 23.31 9.96
CA HIS A 114 -2.62 22.68 11.10
C HIS A 114 -3.60 23.63 11.78
N VAL A 115 -3.18 24.86 12.05
CA VAL A 115 -3.99 25.81 12.83
C VAL A 115 -5.11 26.48 12.03
N GLU A 116 -5.09 26.37 10.70
CA GLU A 116 -5.99 27.10 9.82
C GLU A 116 -7.48 26.86 10.16
N THR A 117 -7.87 25.59 10.29
CA THR A 117 -9.26 25.23 10.58
C THR A 117 -9.71 25.74 11.95
N ALA A 118 -8.88 25.58 12.98
CA ALA A 118 -9.21 26.00 14.34
C ALA A 118 -9.32 27.54 14.46
N VAL A 119 -8.47 28.27 13.73
CA VAL A 119 -8.50 29.74 13.74
C VAL A 119 -9.68 30.27 12.92
N ILE A 120 -9.88 29.77 11.69
CA ILE A 120 -10.90 30.30 10.77
C ILE A 120 -12.31 29.88 11.19
N ASN A 121 -12.50 28.61 11.50
CA ASN A 121 -13.82 28.03 11.79
C ASN A 121 -14.07 27.86 13.30
N GLY A 122 -13.03 27.54 14.09
CA GLY A 122 -13.13 27.36 15.54
C GLY A 122 -13.10 28.67 16.34
N GLY A 123 -12.68 29.77 15.74
CA GLY A 123 -12.67 31.10 16.36
C GLY A 123 -11.66 31.27 17.50
N ILE A 124 -10.69 30.39 17.65
CA ILE A 124 -9.62 30.52 18.64
C ILE A 124 -8.44 31.34 18.09
N SER A 125 -7.66 31.93 18.98
CA SER A 125 -6.47 32.68 18.56
C SER A 125 -5.40 31.75 18.00
N ARG A 126 -4.59 32.26 17.04
CA ARG A 126 -3.48 31.48 16.47
C ARG A 126 -2.54 30.96 17.55
N ALA A 127 -2.18 31.77 18.55
CA ALA A 127 -1.30 31.37 19.63
C ALA A 127 -1.90 30.22 20.49
N GLN A 128 -3.21 30.18 20.64
CA GLN A 128 -3.89 29.06 21.30
C GLN A 128 -3.88 27.81 20.41
N ALA A 129 -4.22 27.93 19.11
CA ALA A 129 -4.19 26.83 18.16
C ALA A 129 -2.80 26.20 18.03
N GLU A 130 -1.71 27.01 18.06
CA GLU A 130 -0.33 26.51 18.04
C GLU A 130 0.02 25.71 19.31
N ARG A 131 -0.44 26.14 20.49
CA ARG A 131 -0.25 25.37 21.74
C ARG A 131 -0.99 24.04 21.70
N GLU A 132 -2.26 24.06 21.27
CA GLU A 132 -3.07 22.83 21.13
C GLU A 132 -2.49 21.88 20.09
N ALA A 133 -1.94 22.39 18.99
CA ALA A 133 -1.23 21.60 17.99
C ALA A 133 -0.03 20.86 18.57
N VAL A 134 0.78 21.52 19.43
CA VAL A 134 1.92 20.88 20.08
C VAL A 134 1.46 19.74 21.01
N GLU A 135 0.36 19.91 21.75
CA GLU A 135 -0.21 18.84 22.58
C GLU A 135 -0.68 17.65 21.72
N LEU A 136 -1.36 17.90 20.61
CA LEU A 136 -1.75 16.86 19.65
C LEU A 136 -0.52 16.14 19.05
N TYR A 137 0.56 16.86 18.78
CA TYR A 137 1.82 16.26 18.30
C TYR A 137 2.44 15.34 19.37
N ARG A 138 2.32 15.67 20.67
CA ARG A 138 2.74 14.79 21.77
C ARG A 138 1.88 13.54 21.86
N VAL A 139 0.55 13.69 21.84
CA VAL A 139 -0.40 12.56 21.86
C VAL A 139 -0.12 11.60 20.70
N LEU A 140 0.13 12.15 19.50
CA LEU A 140 0.44 11.38 18.30
C LEU A 140 1.93 10.95 18.21
N ARG A 141 2.67 11.08 19.31
CA ARG A 141 4.06 10.59 19.44
C ARG A 141 5.00 11.11 18.33
N LEU A 142 4.80 12.36 17.90
CA LEU A 142 5.68 12.99 16.94
C LEU A 142 7.02 13.38 17.60
N PRO A 143 8.16 13.19 16.91
CA PRO A 143 9.45 13.59 17.45
C PRO A 143 9.57 15.12 17.50
N ASN A 144 10.12 15.65 18.59
CA ASN A 144 10.31 17.11 18.81
C ASN A 144 9.01 17.90 18.57
N PRO A 145 7.92 17.62 19.30
CA PRO A 145 6.60 18.17 19.06
C PRO A 145 6.56 19.72 19.04
N GLU A 146 7.45 20.37 19.79
CA GLU A 146 7.57 21.83 19.84
C GLU A 146 8.09 22.45 18.53
N THR A 147 8.84 21.68 17.73
CA THR A 147 9.55 22.22 16.57
C THR A 147 9.14 21.59 15.24
N ILE A 148 8.55 20.38 15.26
CA ILE A 148 8.17 19.68 14.02
C ILE A 148 7.20 20.48 13.17
N GLY A 149 6.28 21.25 13.78
CA GLY A 149 5.34 22.11 13.09
C GLY A 149 6.00 23.22 12.25
N GLN A 150 7.24 23.61 12.58
CA GLN A 150 7.99 24.62 11.82
C GLN A 150 8.63 24.07 10.54
N ARG A 151 8.60 22.75 10.34
CA ARG A 151 9.10 22.09 9.12
C ARG A 151 8.11 22.19 7.98
N TYR A 152 8.63 22.03 6.76
CA TYR A 152 7.84 21.86 5.55
C TYR A 152 7.51 20.37 5.31
N PRO A 153 6.45 20.03 4.56
CA PRO A 153 6.06 18.63 4.29
C PRO A 153 7.19 17.76 3.77
N HIS A 154 8.05 18.28 2.89
CA HIS A 154 9.18 17.55 2.31
C HIS A 154 10.36 17.32 3.28
N GLN A 155 10.33 17.88 4.49
CA GLN A 155 11.38 17.76 5.52
C GLN A 155 11.06 16.71 6.59
N VAL A 156 9.94 16.01 6.47
CA VAL A 156 9.49 14.99 7.42
C VAL A 156 9.25 13.65 6.70
N SER A 157 9.29 12.55 7.47
CA SER A 157 8.98 11.22 6.90
C SER A 157 7.49 11.06 6.60
N GLY A 158 7.14 10.07 5.75
CA GLY A 158 5.74 9.76 5.44
C GLY A 158 4.89 9.49 6.67
N GLY A 159 5.38 8.70 7.62
CA GLY A 159 4.67 8.42 8.88
C GLY A 159 4.56 9.64 9.80
N GLN A 160 5.56 10.53 9.82
CA GLN A 160 5.45 11.80 10.52
C GLN A 160 4.38 12.69 9.87
N LEU A 161 4.37 12.78 8.55
CA LEU A 161 3.40 13.58 7.81
C LEU A 161 1.97 13.06 8.01
N GLN A 162 1.80 11.73 8.03
CA GLN A 162 0.51 11.08 8.31
C GLN A 162 0.00 11.40 9.71
N ARG A 163 0.88 11.35 10.73
CA ARG A 163 0.53 11.73 12.10
C ARG A 163 0.21 13.22 12.23
N VAL A 164 0.91 14.10 11.51
CA VAL A 164 0.57 15.54 11.46
C VAL A 164 -0.80 15.75 10.81
N MET A 165 -1.13 15.01 9.73
CA MET A 165 -2.43 15.08 9.09
C MET A 165 -3.55 14.61 10.05
N THR A 166 -3.31 13.56 10.82
CA THR A 166 -4.23 13.11 11.87
C THR A 166 -4.40 14.18 12.96
N ALA A 167 -3.29 14.79 13.43
CA ALA A 167 -3.34 15.89 14.38
C ALA A 167 -4.16 17.08 13.85
N MET A 168 -3.97 17.43 12.57
CA MET A 168 -4.72 18.49 11.91
C MET A 168 -6.22 18.17 11.83
N ALA A 169 -6.59 16.92 11.54
CA ALA A 169 -7.98 16.49 11.54
C ALA A 169 -8.61 16.54 12.95
N MET A 170 -7.82 16.34 14.01
CA MET A 170 -8.25 16.37 15.41
C MET A 170 -8.21 17.77 16.05
N ALA A 171 -7.72 18.80 15.36
CA ALA A 171 -7.47 20.14 15.90
C ALA A 171 -8.70 20.82 16.53
N CYS A 172 -9.92 20.44 16.09
CA CYS A 172 -11.18 20.96 16.63
C CYS A 172 -11.94 19.93 17.49
N HIS A 173 -11.31 18.85 17.94
CA HIS A 173 -11.93 17.77 18.71
C HIS A 173 -13.23 17.24 18.06
N PRO A 174 -13.19 16.74 16.83
CA PRO A 174 -14.39 16.33 16.10
C PRO A 174 -15.09 15.15 16.79
N ASP A 175 -16.43 15.12 16.67
CA ASP A 175 -17.24 13.99 17.14
C ASP A 175 -17.04 12.75 16.26
N LEU A 176 -16.82 12.95 14.95
CA LEU A 176 -16.61 11.89 13.94
C LEU A 176 -15.33 12.15 13.15
N ILE A 177 -14.50 11.12 13.04
CA ILE A 177 -13.32 11.13 12.16
C ILE A 177 -13.45 10.00 11.14
N ILE A 178 -13.24 10.32 9.87
CA ILE A 178 -13.19 9.34 8.78
C ILE A 178 -11.74 9.16 8.37
N PHE A 179 -11.18 7.99 8.62
CA PHE A 179 -9.84 7.58 8.21
C PHE A 179 -9.93 6.80 6.90
N ASP A 180 -9.42 7.35 5.82
CA ASP A 180 -9.40 6.67 4.51
C ASP A 180 -8.00 6.11 4.24
N GLU A 181 -7.80 4.85 4.56
CA GLU A 181 -6.54 4.11 4.43
C GLU A 181 -5.31 4.83 5.04
N PRO A 182 -5.35 5.26 6.31
CA PRO A 182 -4.34 6.16 6.88
C PRO A 182 -2.94 5.56 7.01
N THR A 183 -2.76 4.26 6.79
CA THR A 183 -1.48 3.55 6.98
C THR A 183 -0.95 2.87 5.71
N THR A 184 -1.67 2.93 4.58
CA THR A 184 -1.38 2.13 3.36
C THR A 184 -0.02 2.39 2.73
N ALA A 185 0.56 3.59 2.84
CA ALA A 185 1.85 3.92 2.23
C ALA A 185 3.04 3.86 3.21
N LEU A 186 2.84 3.23 4.37
CA LEU A 186 3.83 3.16 5.43
C LEU A 186 4.49 1.77 5.47
N ASP A 187 5.77 1.74 5.85
CA ASP A 187 6.42 0.47 6.19
C ASP A 187 5.85 -0.09 7.52
N VAL A 188 6.01 -1.39 7.73
CA VAL A 188 5.35 -2.12 8.82
C VAL A 188 5.68 -1.56 10.22
N THR A 189 6.91 -1.10 10.46
CA THR A 189 7.30 -0.55 11.76
C THR A 189 6.68 0.82 12.00
N THR A 190 6.70 1.71 11.01
CA THR A 190 6.05 3.02 11.05
C THR A 190 4.52 2.87 11.13
N GLN A 191 3.94 1.88 10.42
CA GLN A 191 2.51 1.59 10.45
C GLN A 191 2.02 1.33 11.88
N ILE A 192 2.73 0.52 12.68
CA ILE A 192 2.37 0.24 14.07
C ILE A 192 2.41 1.49 14.94
N GLU A 193 3.43 2.32 14.80
CA GLU A 193 3.52 3.57 15.55
C GLU A 193 2.34 4.50 15.25
N VAL A 194 1.99 4.63 13.97
CA VAL A 194 0.86 5.47 13.52
C VAL A 194 -0.47 4.88 14.01
N LEU A 195 -0.65 3.56 13.89
CA LEU A 195 -1.85 2.87 14.31
C LEU A 195 -2.10 3.04 15.82
N ALA A 196 -1.07 2.78 16.64
CA ALA A 196 -1.14 2.97 18.08
C ALA A 196 -1.48 4.43 18.45
N ALA A 197 -0.81 5.39 17.81
CA ALA A 197 -1.04 6.81 18.06
C ALA A 197 -2.47 7.25 17.69
N ILE A 198 -3.00 6.79 16.55
CA ILE A 198 -4.38 7.06 16.12
C ILE A 198 -5.37 6.46 17.13
N ARG A 199 -5.18 5.18 17.53
CA ARG A 199 -6.06 4.50 18.47
C ARG A 199 -6.10 5.20 19.82
N ASP A 200 -4.93 5.56 20.36
CA ASP A 200 -4.82 6.27 21.64
C ASP A 200 -5.50 7.64 21.56
N ALA A 201 -5.31 8.37 20.43
CA ALA A 201 -5.94 9.67 20.24
C ALA A 201 -7.47 9.57 20.13
N VAL A 202 -8.00 8.65 19.32
CA VAL A 202 -9.45 8.41 19.20
C VAL A 202 -10.07 8.09 20.55
N LYS A 203 -9.46 7.20 21.35
CA LYS A 203 -9.90 6.87 22.71
C LYS A 203 -9.82 8.06 23.66
N THR A 204 -8.72 8.83 23.64
CA THR A 204 -8.50 9.97 24.55
C THR A 204 -9.54 11.08 24.33
N PHE A 205 -9.89 11.36 23.08
CA PHE A 205 -10.85 12.41 22.74
C PHE A 205 -12.30 11.92 22.67
N GLY A 206 -12.53 10.61 22.76
CA GLY A 206 -13.87 10.02 22.69
C GLY A 206 -14.57 10.21 21.34
N SER A 207 -13.81 10.45 20.27
CA SER A 207 -14.36 10.59 18.92
C SER A 207 -14.86 9.24 18.40
N ALA A 208 -15.95 9.23 17.67
CA ALA A 208 -16.33 8.09 16.84
C ALA A 208 -15.49 8.07 15.55
N ALA A 209 -15.28 6.88 14.97
CA ALA A 209 -14.49 6.79 13.75
C ALA A 209 -15.06 5.81 12.72
N LEU A 210 -15.01 6.18 11.44
CA LEU A 210 -15.06 5.26 10.32
C LEU A 210 -13.61 4.97 9.88
N TYR A 211 -13.16 3.73 10.06
CA TYR A 211 -11.80 3.33 9.71
C TYR A 211 -11.82 2.47 8.45
N ILE A 212 -11.41 3.06 7.33
CA ILE A 212 -11.40 2.40 6.02
C ILE A 212 -10.01 1.81 5.78
N SER A 213 -9.95 0.52 5.49
CA SER A 213 -8.73 -0.16 5.05
C SER A 213 -9.06 -1.35 4.16
N HIS A 214 -8.09 -1.80 3.38
CA HIS A 214 -8.13 -3.09 2.71
C HIS A 214 -7.39 -4.18 3.51
N ASP A 215 -6.68 -3.82 4.58
CA ASP A 215 -6.00 -4.76 5.48
C ASP A 215 -6.86 -5.05 6.71
N LEU A 216 -7.39 -6.27 6.74
CA LEU A 216 -8.23 -6.74 7.82
C LEU A 216 -7.50 -6.81 9.16
N ALA A 217 -6.22 -7.20 9.19
CA ALA A 217 -5.47 -7.29 10.44
C ALA A 217 -5.27 -5.91 11.06
N VAL A 218 -5.10 -4.87 10.22
CA VAL A 218 -5.04 -3.47 10.67
C VAL A 218 -6.39 -3.03 11.24
N VAL A 219 -7.50 -3.35 10.53
CA VAL A 219 -8.86 -3.01 11.01
C VAL A 219 -9.18 -3.71 12.32
N ALA A 220 -8.76 -4.97 12.48
CA ALA A 220 -8.95 -5.73 13.71
C ALA A 220 -8.33 -5.07 14.96
N GLN A 221 -7.25 -4.26 14.79
CA GLN A 221 -6.61 -3.54 15.88
C GLN A 221 -7.33 -2.25 16.28
N MET A 222 -8.24 -1.77 15.44
CA MET A 222 -8.87 -0.46 15.60
C MET A 222 -10.37 -0.54 15.87
N ALA A 223 -11.05 -1.43 15.18
CA ALA A 223 -12.51 -1.43 15.08
C ALA A 223 -13.19 -2.24 16.17
N ASP A 224 -14.30 -1.69 16.71
CA ASP A 224 -15.22 -2.42 17.59
C ASP A 224 -16.13 -3.33 16.76
N ARG A 225 -16.52 -2.87 15.55
CA ARG A 225 -17.38 -3.58 14.61
C ARG A 225 -16.84 -3.43 13.20
N ILE A 226 -17.03 -4.46 12.38
CA ILE A 226 -16.52 -4.50 10.99
C ILE A 226 -17.68 -4.66 10.03
N MET A 227 -17.68 -3.83 8.97
CA MET A 227 -18.61 -3.88 7.85
C MET A 227 -17.84 -4.23 6.57
N VAL A 228 -18.26 -5.30 5.89
CA VAL A 228 -17.66 -5.81 4.66
C VAL A 228 -18.47 -5.34 3.46
N LEU A 229 -17.80 -4.63 2.54
CA LEU A 229 -18.42 -4.11 1.32
C LEU A 229 -17.92 -4.83 0.08
N ARG A 230 -18.82 -5.07 -0.88
CA ARG A 230 -18.49 -5.58 -2.20
C ARG A 230 -19.40 -4.97 -3.27
N HIS A 231 -18.80 -4.41 -4.34
CA HIS A 231 -19.54 -3.84 -5.49
C HIS A 231 -20.63 -2.84 -5.09
N GLY A 232 -20.36 -2.02 -4.08
CA GLY A 232 -21.28 -1.00 -3.58
C GLY A 232 -22.43 -1.52 -2.71
N LYS A 233 -22.34 -2.75 -2.21
CA LYS A 233 -23.33 -3.36 -1.30
C LYS A 233 -22.68 -3.83 -0.01
N LEU A 234 -23.44 -3.83 1.07
CA LEU A 234 -23.11 -4.52 2.30
C LEU A 234 -23.18 -6.04 2.07
N VAL A 235 -22.12 -6.74 2.47
CA VAL A 235 -22.06 -8.22 2.43
C VAL A 235 -22.27 -8.79 3.81
N GLU A 236 -21.57 -8.27 4.81
CA GLU A 236 -21.61 -8.79 6.20
C GLU A 236 -21.23 -7.66 7.17
N GLU A 237 -21.81 -7.71 8.36
CA GLU A 237 -21.50 -6.80 9.46
C GLU A 237 -21.58 -7.56 10.78
N ALA A 238 -20.57 -7.45 11.64
CA ALA A 238 -20.53 -8.05 12.97
C ALA A 238 -19.53 -7.31 13.87
N ASP A 239 -19.57 -7.58 15.17
CA ASP A 239 -18.50 -7.19 16.07
C ASP A 239 -17.16 -7.82 15.63
N THR A 240 -16.05 -7.16 15.94
CA THR A 240 -14.74 -7.55 15.42
C THR A 240 -14.35 -8.98 15.80
N ARG A 241 -14.61 -9.43 17.04
CA ARG A 241 -14.23 -10.77 17.45
C ARG A 241 -15.05 -11.85 16.76
N SER A 242 -16.36 -11.64 16.60
CA SER A 242 -17.25 -12.54 15.85
C SER A 242 -16.88 -12.58 14.36
N MET A 243 -16.60 -11.42 13.76
CA MET A 243 -16.19 -11.31 12.37
C MET A 243 -14.88 -12.08 12.08
N LEU A 244 -13.93 -12.03 13.00
CA LEU A 244 -12.65 -12.73 12.86
C LEU A 244 -12.76 -14.24 13.09
N SER A 245 -13.55 -14.66 14.07
CA SER A 245 -13.62 -16.07 14.47
C SER A 245 -14.61 -16.88 13.62
N GLN A 246 -15.72 -16.29 13.17
CA GLN A 246 -16.83 -16.99 12.53
C GLN A 246 -17.47 -16.16 11.38
N PRO A 247 -16.71 -15.78 10.34
CA PRO A 247 -17.29 -15.10 9.18
C PRO A 247 -18.35 -16.00 8.53
N GLN A 248 -19.52 -15.42 8.21
CA GLN A 248 -20.64 -16.18 7.67
C GLN A 248 -20.63 -16.23 6.14
N GLN A 249 -20.33 -15.12 5.52
CA GLN A 249 -20.40 -14.98 4.07
C GLN A 249 -19.14 -15.54 3.37
N ASP A 250 -19.32 -16.23 2.24
CA ASP A 250 -18.19 -16.83 1.49
C ASP A 250 -17.20 -15.79 1.00
N TYR A 251 -17.67 -14.61 0.63
CA TYR A 251 -16.79 -13.50 0.26
C TYR A 251 -15.91 -13.06 1.43
N THR A 252 -16.49 -12.90 2.62
CA THR A 252 -15.75 -12.58 3.84
C THR A 252 -14.71 -13.67 4.12
N LYS A 253 -15.09 -14.94 4.07
CA LYS A 253 -14.15 -16.07 4.23
C LYS A 253 -13.01 -16.02 3.23
N SER A 254 -13.28 -15.63 1.97
CA SER A 254 -12.24 -15.51 0.95
C SER A 254 -11.24 -14.39 1.27
N LEU A 255 -11.67 -13.27 1.83
CA LEU A 255 -10.76 -12.21 2.31
C LEU A 255 -9.84 -12.69 3.44
N TRP A 256 -10.34 -13.57 4.34
CA TRP A 256 -9.54 -14.18 5.43
C TRP A 256 -8.54 -15.21 4.90
N ALA A 257 -8.93 -15.97 3.87
CA ALA A 257 -8.11 -17.04 3.31
C ALA A 257 -6.88 -16.55 2.53
N VAL A 258 -6.87 -15.29 2.09
CA VAL A 258 -5.75 -14.69 1.31
C VAL A 258 -4.39 -14.89 1.98
N ARG A 259 -4.30 -14.83 3.31
CA ARG A 259 -3.05 -15.01 4.05
C ARG A 259 -2.59 -16.47 4.15
N SER A 260 -3.36 -17.44 3.63
CA SER A 260 -3.03 -18.89 3.69
C SER A 260 -2.19 -19.39 2.51
N PHE A 261 -2.09 -18.64 1.42
CA PHE A 261 -1.29 -19.05 0.26
C PHE A 261 0.19 -19.20 0.62
N ARG A 262 0.77 -20.36 0.32
CA ARG A 262 2.20 -20.67 0.54
C ARG A 262 2.70 -21.53 -0.61
N THR A 263 3.94 -21.27 -1.04
CA THR A 263 4.69 -22.15 -1.95
C THR A 263 5.66 -23.01 -1.16
N GLU A 264 5.98 -24.22 -1.66
CA GLU A 264 7.08 -25.00 -1.14
C GLU A 264 8.41 -24.30 -1.48
N PRO A 265 9.29 -24.04 -0.48
CA PRO A 265 10.58 -23.40 -0.76
C PRO A 265 11.51 -24.36 -1.50
N LYS A 266 12.15 -23.84 -2.53
CA LYS A 266 13.15 -24.57 -3.30
C LYS A 266 14.50 -24.54 -2.57
N ALA A 267 15.16 -25.67 -2.47
CA ALA A 267 16.49 -25.73 -1.88
C ALA A 267 17.51 -24.95 -2.73
N CYS A 268 18.47 -24.30 -2.05
CA CYS A 268 19.58 -23.68 -2.74
C CYS A 268 20.40 -24.76 -3.44
N PRO A 269 20.67 -24.66 -4.77
CA PRO A 269 21.44 -25.69 -5.48
C PRO A 269 22.89 -25.73 -5.00
N VAL A 270 23.33 -26.89 -4.59
CA VAL A 270 24.73 -27.11 -4.21
C VAL A 270 25.57 -27.17 -5.49
N ALA A 271 26.63 -26.35 -5.59
CA ALA A 271 27.61 -26.33 -6.70
C ALA A 271 27.10 -25.80 -8.06
N GLN A 272 26.04 -24.99 -8.11
CA GLN A 272 25.63 -24.27 -9.34
C GLN A 272 26.17 -22.84 -9.35
N VAL A 273 26.47 -22.32 -10.55
CA VAL A 273 26.80 -20.90 -10.72
C VAL A 273 25.52 -20.06 -10.51
N PRO A 274 25.57 -19.04 -9.63
CA PRO A 274 24.44 -18.13 -9.47
C PRO A 274 24.06 -17.45 -10.80
N LEU A 275 22.75 -17.30 -11.06
CA LEU A 275 22.29 -16.51 -12.19
C LEU A 275 22.64 -15.03 -12.00
N LEU A 276 22.47 -14.53 -10.77
CA LEU A 276 22.85 -13.18 -10.36
C LEU A 276 23.70 -13.26 -9.09
N GLU A 277 24.81 -12.56 -9.09
CA GLU A 277 25.63 -12.36 -7.90
C GLU A 277 26.01 -10.90 -7.76
N VAL A 278 25.82 -10.34 -6.59
CA VAL A 278 26.24 -8.99 -6.22
C VAL A 278 27.34 -9.12 -5.18
N CYS A 279 28.54 -8.55 -5.47
CA CYS A 279 29.72 -8.70 -4.62
C CYS A 279 30.12 -7.34 -4.05
N GLN A 280 29.91 -7.14 -2.74
CA GLN A 280 30.32 -5.95 -1.97
C GLN A 280 29.99 -4.62 -2.67
N ALA A 281 28.79 -4.54 -3.27
CA ALA A 281 28.42 -3.40 -4.09
C ALA A 281 28.05 -2.18 -3.24
N CYS A 282 28.63 -1.04 -3.60
CA CYS A 282 28.30 0.28 -3.05
C CYS A 282 27.71 1.17 -4.14
N ALA A 283 26.81 2.07 -3.78
CA ALA A 283 26.25 3.05 -4.70
C ALA A 283 25.83 4.34 -3.97
N SER A 284 25.79 5.44 -4.73
CA SER A 284 25.44 6.77 -4.22
C SER A 284 24.54 7.53 -5.19
N TYR A 285 23.64 8.37 -4.66
CA TYR A 285 22.95 9.40 -5.44
C TYR A 285 23.72 10.72 -5.24
N GLY A 286 24.49 11.10 -6.25
CA GLY A 286 25.43 12.22 -6.13
C GLY A 286 26.44 11.97 -5.01
N LEU A 287 26.48 12.84 -4.01
CA LEU A 287 27.39 12.71 -2.85
C LEU A 287 26.81 11.85 -1.70
N GLN A 288 25.53 11.47 -1.78
CA GLN A 288 24.88 10.72 -0.69
C GLN A 288 25.01 9.21 -0.93
N PRO A 289 25.81 8.46 -0.12
CA PRO A 289 25.89 7.03 -0.21
C PRO A 289 24.59 6.39 0.27
N VAL A 290 24.11 5.39 -0.47
CA VAL A 290 22.83 4.69 -0.20
C VAL A 290 22.97 3.18 -0.09
N LEU A 291 24.03 2.59 -0.64
CA LEU A 291 24.34 1.17 -0.50
C LEU A 291 25.79 0.99 -0.02
N HIS A 292 25.98 0.08 0.92
CA HIS A 292 27.22 -0.08 1.68
C HIS A 292 27.68 -1.55 1.71
N GLY A 293 28.32 -2.04 0.63
CA GLY A 293 28.88 -3.37 0.57
C GLY A 293 27.81 -4.47 0.51
N VAL A 294 26.77 -4.27 -0.30
CA VAL A 294 25.69 -5.25 -0.49
C VAL A 294 26.24 -6.48 -1.22
N SER A 295 25.97 -7.67 -0.67
CA SER A 295 26.30 -8.97 -1.29
C SER A 295 25.07 -9.86 -1.27
N MET A 296 24.79 -10.55 -2.39
CA MET A 296 23.71 -11.52 -2.51
C MET A 296 23.93 -12.45 -3.70
N GLN A 297 23.26 -13.60 -3.67
CA GLN A 297 23.23 -14.56 -4.78
C GLN A 297 21.77 -14.95 -5.07
N LEU A 298 21.45 -15.18 -6.34
CA LEU A 298 20.15 -15.67 -6.79
C LEU A 298 20.37 -16.73 -7.89
N TYR A 299 19.69 -17.85 -7.76
CA TYR A 299 19.81 -18.97 -8.68
C TYR A 299 18.61 -19.04 -9.65
N ARG A 300 18.78 -19.80 -10.73
CA ARG A 300 17.74 -19.97 -11.75
C ARG A 300 16.46 -20.59 -11.15
N GLY A 301 15.33 -20.03 -11.52
CA GLY A 301 14.03 -20.52 -11.06
C GLY A 301 13.73 -20.31 -9.59
N GLN A 302 14.59 -19.62 -8.84
CA GLN A 302 14.36 -19.25 -7.44
C GLN A 302 13.76 -17.85 -7.28
N THR A 303 13.19 -17.62 -6.11
CA THR A 303 12.73 -16.31 -5.63
C THR A 303 13.57 -15.88 -4.42
N LEU A 304 14.39 -14.83 -4.61
CA LEU A 304 15.05 -14.13 -3.51
C LEU A 304 14.19 -12.93 -3.12
N ALA A 305 13.65 -12.95 -1.90
CA ALA A 305 12.94 -11.79 -1.36
C ALA A 305 13.91 -10.83 -0.67
N VAL A 306 13.77 -9.53 -0.94
CA VAL A 306 14.51 -8.45 -0.27
C VAL A 306 13.54 -7.63 0.56
N ILE A 307 13.70 -7.64 1.88
CA ILE A 307 12.81 -6.96 2.84
C ILE A 307 13.56 -5.90 3.66
N GLY A 308 12.79 -4.99 4.27
CA GLY A 308 13.29 -3.93 5.15
C GLY A 308 12.37 -2.71 5.10
N GLU A 309 12.59 -1.75 5.98
CA GLU A 309 11.84 -0.48 6.05
C GLU A 309 11.98 0.36 4.78
N SER A 310 11.10 1.37 4.65
CA SER A 310 11.24 2.39 3.61
C SER A 310 12.61 3.10 3.75
N GLY A 311 13.30 3.32 2.62
CA GLY A 311 14.64 3.90 2.64
C GLY A 311 15.77 2.94 3.04
N SER A 312 15.53 1.65 3.29
CA SER A 312 16.59 0.68 3.61
C SER A 312 17.53 0.33 2.45
N GLY A 313 17.22 0.78 1.22
CA GLY A 313 18.07 0.57 0.03
C GLY A 313 17.56 -0.48 -0.97
N LYS A 314 16.39 -1.09 -0.76
CA LYS A 314 15.83 -2.17 -1.62
C LYS A 314 15.72 -1.77 -3.09
N SER A 315 14.99 -0.70 -3.40
CA SER A 315 14.84 -0.21 -4.79
C SER A 315 16.15 0.33 -5.36
N SER A 316 17.06 0.85 -4.50
CA SER A 316 18.41 1.24 -4.94
C SER A 316 19.24 0.02 -5.36
N THR A 317 19.07 -1.11 -4.67
CA THR A 317 19.68 -2.39 -5.07
C THR A 317 19.15 -2.89 -6.41
N ALA A 318 17.83 -2.79 -6.66
CA ALA A 318 17.24 -3.10 -7.97
C ALA A 318 17.82 -2.21 -9.08
N ARG A 319 17.95 -0.91 -8.84
CA ARG A 319 18.53 0.04 -9.79
C ARG A 319 20.02 -0.20 -10.03
N LEU A 320 20.76 -0.63 -9.01
CA LEU A 320 22.16 -1.04 -9.16
C LEU A 320 22.28 -2.29 -10.05
N ILE A 321 21.47 -3.32 -9.81
CA ILE A 321 21.48 -4.55 -10.62
C ILE A 321 21.11 -4.26 -12.06
N THR A 322 20.10 -3.39 -12.31
CA THR A 322 19.71 -2.99 -13.67
C THR A 322 20.67 -2.02 -14.34
N GLY A 323 21.67 -1.47 -13.62
CA GLY A 323 22.61 -0.47 -14.13
C GLY A 323 22.04 0.94 -14.25
N LEU A 324 20.84 1.17 -13.72
CA LEU A 324 20.22 2.51 -13.62
C LEU A 324 20.87 3.36 -12.52
N LEU A 325 21.46 2.72 -11.50
CA LEU A 325 22.31 3.32 -10.49
C LEU A 325 23.69 2.69 -10.59
N PRO A 326 24.69 3.38 -11.13
CA PRO A 326 26.04 2.82 -11.26
C PRO A 326 26.67 2.47 -9.90
N ALA A 327 27.28 1.30 -9.80
CA ALA A 327 28.08 0.94 -8.64
C ALA A 327 29.30 1.85 -8.51
N THR A 328 29.58 2.34 -7.29
CA THR A 328 30.78 3.11 -6.95
C THR A 328 31.93 2.21 -6.50
N ALA A 329 31.61 1.00 -6.00
CA ALA A 329 32.56 -0.07 -5.68
C ALA A 329 31.83 -1.41 -5.74
N GLY A 330 32.59 -2.51 -5.78
CA GLY A 330 32.05 -3.85 -5.94
C GLY A 330 31.64 -4.14 -7.39
N GLN A 331 30.92 -5.25 -7.60
CA GLN A 331 30.50 -5.66 -8.94
C GLN A 331 29.19 -6.43 -8.93
N VAL A 332 28.54 -6.49 -10.08
CA VAL A 332 27.36 -7.33 -10.35
C VAL A 332 27.76 -8.35 -11.42
N LEU A 333 27.62 -9.63 -11.11
CA LEU A 333 27.86 -10.72 -12.04
C LEU A 333 26.52 -11.30 -12.49
N TYR A 334 26.42 -11.62 -13.75
CA TYR A 334 25.27 -12.32 -14.33
C TYR A 334 25.79 -13.56 -15.07
N ASP A 335 25.36 -14.73 -14.64
CA ASP A 335 25.82 -16.03 -15.16
C ASP A 335 27.37 -16.16 -15.09
N GLY A 336 27.97 -15.64 -14.01
CA GLY A 336 29.40 -15.60 -13.77
C GLY A 336 30.19 -14.48 -14.48
N GLU A 337 29.55 -13.70 -15.36
CA GLU A 337 30.19 -12.61 -16.10
C GLU A 337 29.86 -11.24 -15.49
N ALA A 338 30.86 -10.36 -15.37
CA ALA A 338 30.68 -9.03 -14.83
C ALA A 338 29.83 -8.16 -15.78
N LEU A 339 28.75 -7.58 -15.25
CA LEU A 339 27.93 -6.64 -15.98
C LEU A 339 28.56 -5.24 -15.98
N PRO A 340 28.51 -4.50 -17.10
CA PRO A 340 28.82 -3.07 -17.12
C PRO A 340 27.97 -2.33 -16.08
N VAL A 341 28.59 -1.45 -15.29
CA VAL A 341 27.93 -0.71 -14.20
C VAL A 341 26.82 0.24 -14.70
N ASP A 342 26.98 0.79 -15.92
CA ASP A 342 25.97 1.64 -16.59
C ASP A 342 25.20 0.80 -17.62
N PHE A 343 23.87 0.83 -17.56
CA PHE A 343 22.97 0.11 -18.48
C PHE A 343 23.22 0.47 -19.96
N ARG A 344 23.67 1.70 -20.25
CA ARG A 344 23.99 2.15 -21.62
C ARG A 344 25.14 1.40 -22.27
N ARG A 345 26.01 0.78 -21.46
CA ARG A 345 27.14 -0.03 -21.92
C ARG A 345 26.82 -1.52 -21.98
N ARG A 346 25.64 -1.94 -21.52
CA ARG A 346 25.19 -3.33 -21.57
C ARG A 346 24.76 -3.71 -22.98
N SER A 347 25.05 -4.95 -23.37
CA SER A 347 24.56 -5.50 -24.62
C SER A 347 23.03 -5.61 -24.61
N LYS A 348 22.43 -5.63 -25.80
CA LYS A 348 21.00 -5.83 -25.97
C LYS A 348 20.52 -7.13 -25.31
N GLU A 349 21.34 -8.17 -25.35
CA GLU A 349 21.05 -9.46 -24.73
C GLU A 349 21.07 -9.37 -23.20
N GLN A 350 22.05 -8.70 -22.60
CA GLN A 350 22.07 -8.46 -21.14
C GLN A 350 20.86 -7.67 -20.67
N LEU A 351 20.45 -6.64 -21.44
CA LEU A 351 19.24 -5.87 -21.13
C LEU A 351 17.96 -6.70 -21.29
N ARG A 352 17.91 -7.59 -22.28
CA ARG A 352 16.78 -8.49 -22.53
C ARG A 352 16.55 -9.45 -21.36
N ARG A 353 17.63 -10.06 -20.88
CA ARG A 353 17.59 -11.14 -19.86
C ARG A 353 17.20 -10.65 -18.47
N ILE A 354 17.42 -9.38 -18.15
CA ILE A 354 17.12 -8.76 -16.85
C ILE A 354 16.03 -7.72 -17.05
N GLN A 355 14.83 -8.00 -16.60
CA GLN A 355 13.69 -7.09 -16.69
C GLN A 355 13.25 -6.62 -15.30
N MET A 356 12.60 -5.47 -15.24
CA MET A 356 12.10 -4.89 -13.99
C MET A 356 10.64 -4.51 -14.12
N ILE A 357 9.86 -4.87 -13.11
CA ILE A 357 8.48 -4.43 -12.90
C ILE A 357 8.52 -3.39 -11.79
N TYR A 358 8.04 -2.18 -12.10
CA TYR A 358 8.06 -1.04 -11.19
C TYR A 358 6.86 -1.05 -10.24
N GLN A 359 7.03 -0.42 -9.09
CA GLN A 359 6.05 -0.33 -8.01
C GLN A 359 4.69 0.24 -8.47
N ILE A 360 4.68 1.31 -9.27
CA ILE A 360 3.46 2.02 -9.67
C ILE A 360 3.19 1.76 -11.15
N PRO A 361 2.18 0.93 -11.51
CA PRO A 361 1.84 0.64 -12.91
C PRO A 361 1.49 1.89 -13.72
N ASP A 362 0.80 2.86 -13.11
CA ASP A 362 0.38 4.10 -13.80
C ASP A 362 1.56 4.95 -14.29
N THR A 363 2.69 4.92 -13.59
CA THR A 363 3.92 5.61 -14.06
C THR A 363 4.72 4.78 -15.05
N ALA A 364 4.52 3.45 -15.04
CA ALA A 364 5.24 2.50 -15.88
C ALA A 364 4.60 2.32 -17.26
N LEU A 365 3.29 2.55 -17.39
CA LEU A 365 2.52 2.39 -18.63
C LEU A 365 2.20 3.75 -19.25
N ASN A 366 2.47 3.92 -20.54
CA ASN A 366 2.08 5.15 -21.25
C ASN A 366 0.55 5.17 -21.44
N PRO A 367 -0.19 6.11 -20.80
CA PRO A 367 -1.66 6.12 -20.81
C PRO A 367 -2.28 6.37 -22.20
N ARG A 368 -1.49 6.80 -23.19
CA ARG A 368 -1.94 7.09 -24.55
C ARG A 368 -1.68 5.94 -25.54
N GLN A 369 -0.96 4.91 -25.11
CA GLN A 369 -0.66 3.74 -25.95
C GLN A 369 -1.67 2.62 -25.69
N ARG A 370 -1.97 1.83 -26.74
CA ARG A 370 -2.75 0.61 -26.59
C ARG A 370 -1.90 -0.50 -25.95
N ILE A 371 -2.56 -1.47 -25.35
CA ILE A 371 -1.89 -2.61 -24.70
C ILE A 371 -1.03 -3.38 -25.69
N VAL A 372 -1.52 -3.58 -26.93
CA VAL A 372 -0.75 -4.24 -27.99
C VAL A 372 0.57 -3.52 -28.29
N ASP A 373 0.58 -2.20 -28.24
CA ASP A 373 1.79 -1.39 -28.52
C ASP A 373 2.76 -1.46 -27.31
N ILE A 374 2.23 -1.45 -26.08
CA ILE A 374 3.01 -1.53 -24.83
C ILE A 374 3.74 -2.88 -24.74
N ILE A 375 3.02 -4.00 -24.92
CA ILE A 375 3.60 -5.36 -24.87
C ILE A 375 4.40 -5.65 -26.14
N GLY A 376 3.97 -5.14 -27.30
CA GLY A 376 4.63 -5.35 -28.59
C GLY A 376 5.99 -4.68 -28.71
N ARG A 377 6.23 -3.58 -27.96
CA ARG A 377 7.49 -2.82 -28.02
C ARG A 377 8.71 -3.67 -27.63
N PRO A 378 8.76 -4.38 -26.48
CA PRO A 378 9.86 -5.29 -26.18
C PRO A 378 10.03 -6.41 -27.21
N LEU A 379 8.95 -7.00 -27.73
CA LEU A 379 8.99 -8.04 -28.75
C LEU A 379 9.70 -7.53 -30.03
N THR A 380 9.35 -6.33 -30.47
CA THR A 380 9.98 -5.71 -31.63
C THR A 380 11.43 -5.32 -31.35
N PHE A 381 11.69 -4.69 -30.20
CA PHE A 381 13.02 -4.19 -29.85
C PHE A 381 14.01 -5.32 -29.60
N TYR A 382 13.67 -6.31 -28.79
CA TYR A 382 14.58 -7.38 -28.40
C TYR A 382 14.60 -8.54 -29.38
N LEU A 383 13.43 -8.98 -29.86
CA LEU A 383 13.27 -10.21 -30.64
C LEU A 383 13.05 -9.95 -32.15
N GLY A 384 12.88 -8.68 -32.55
CA GLY A 384 12.69 -8.32 -33.95
C GLY A 384 11.31 -8.66 -34.53
N LEU A 385 10.35 -9.10 -33.70
CA LEU A 385 8.99 -9.47 -34.11
C LEU A 385 8.21 -8.25 -34.57
N LYS A 386 7.50 -8.37 -35.71
CA LYS A 386 6.68 -7.29 -36.30
C LYS A 386 5.35 -7.82 -36.84
N GLY A 387 4.40 -6.90 -37.05
CA GLY A 387 3.13 -7.19 -37.72
C GLY A 387 2.34 -8.33 -37.09
N LYS A 388 1.90 -9.30 -37.88
CA LYS A 388 1.06 -10.42 -37.41
C LYS A 388 1.75 -11.29 -36.36
N ALA A 389 3.05 -11.56 -36.51
CA ALA A 389 3.80 -12.38 -35.55
C ALA A 389 3.91 -11.70 -34.18
N MET A 390 4.14 -10.38 -34.15
CA MET A 390 4.14 -9.61 -32.91
C MET A 390 2.76 -9.64 -32.24
N ARG A 391 1.67 -9.41 -32.99
CA ARG A 391 0.31 -9.44 -32.45
C ARG A 391 -0.08 -10.83 -31.92
N ALA A 392 0.29 -11.92 -32.62
CA ALA A 392 0.06 -13.27 -32.14
C ALA A 392 0.78 -13.52 -30.79
N ARG A 393 2.04 -13.09 -30.69
CA ARG A 393 2.80 -13.24 -29.45
C ARG A 393 2.23 -12.36 -28.31
N VAL A 394 1.70 -11.17 -28.60
CA VAL A 394 1.00 -10.34 -27.61
C VAL A 394 -0.27 -11.06 -27.11
N ALA A 395 -1.04 -11.73 -28.01
CA ALA A 395 -2.21 -12.49 -27.61
C ALA A 395 -1.85 -13.64 -26.64
N GLU A 396 -0.83 -14.43 -26.97
CA GLU A 396 -0.33 -15.48 -26.06
C GLU A 396 0.09 -14.93 -24.68
N LEU A 397 0.79 -13.79 -24.65
CA LEU A 397 1.21 -13.16 -23.40
C LEU A 397 0.02 -12.65 -22.58
N LEU A 398 -1.04 -12.13 -23.22
CA LEU A 398 -2.28 -11.75 -22.55
C LEU A 398 -2.99 -12.95 -21.94
N GLU A 399 -3.09 -14.07 -22.68
CA GLU A 399 -3.65 -15.32 -22.16
C GLU A 399 -2.83 -15.84 -20.94
N MET A 400 -1.50 -15.79 -21.01
CA MET A 400 -0.63 -16.21 -19.91
C MET A 400 -0.88 -15.43 -18.62
N ILE A 401 -1.27 -14.15 -18.73
CA ILE A 401 -1.60 -13.28 -17.58
C ILE A 401 -3.11 -13.25 -17.28
N GLU A 402 -3.90 -14.17 -17.85
CA GLU A 402 -5.36 -14.33 -17.64
C GLU A 402 -6.17 -13.08 -18.06
N LEU A 403 -5.80 -12.48 -19.18
CA LEU A 403 -6.56 -11.41 -19.83
C LEU A 403 -6.91 -11.81 -21.25
N ASP A 404 -8.22 -11.72 -21.59
CA ASP A 404 -8.71 -12.07 -22.93
C ASP A 404 -8.14 -11.12 -24.00
N PRO A 405 -7.36 -11.63 -24.98
CA PRO A 405 -6.78 -10.80 -26.03
C PRO A 405 -7.82 -10.01 -26.85
N ALA A 406 -9.01 -10.61 -27.07
CA ALA A 406 -10.06 -9.96 -27.84
C ALA A 406 -10.60 -8.69 -27.15
N VAL A 407 -10.56 -8.68 -25.81
CA VAL A 407 -11.05 -7.56 -25.00
C VAL A 407 -9.96 -6.52 -24.74
N PHE A 408 -8.73 -6.99 -24.40
CA PHE A 408 -7.71 -6.11 -23.81
C PHE A 408 -6.68 -5.56 -24.81
N MET A 409 -6.47 -6.20 -25.96
CA MET A 409 -5.38 -5.84 -26.88
C MET A 409 -5.44 -4.39 -27.37
N GLU A 410 -6.63 -3.88 -27.65
CA GLU A 410 -6.84 -2.53 -28.20
C GLU A 410 -7.14 -1.47 -27.13
N ARG A 411 -7.34 -1.87 -25.87
CA ARG A 411 -7.58 -0.95 -24.74
C ARG A 411 -6.35 -0.10 -24.40
N GLN A 412 -6.59 1.00 -23.70
CA GLN A 412 -5.56 1.85 -23.11
C GLN A 412 -5.47 1.62 -21.59
N PRO A 413 -4.33 1.92 -20.95
CA PRO A 413 -4.15 1.72 -19.51
C PRO A 413 -5.21 2.40 -18.62
N ARG A 414 -5.72 3.56 -19.03
CA ARG A 414 -6.78 4.29 -18.32
C ARG A 414 -8.11 3.53 -18.18
N GLU A 415 -8.34 2.53 -19.04
CA GLU A 415 -9.54 1.70 -19.09
C GLU A 415 -9.40 0.42 -18.25
N LEU A 416 -8.29 0.28 -17.50
CA LEU A 416 -7.94 -0.91 -16.73
C LEU A 416 -7.97 -0.65 -15.24
N SER A 417 -8.35 -1.69 -14.45
CA SER A 417 -8.17 -1.71 -13.02
C SER A 417 -6.69 -1.79 -12.61
N GLY A 418 -6.35 -1.46 -11.35
CA GLY A 418 -4.99 -1.56 -10.83
C GLY A 418 -4.35 -2.94 -11.03
N GLY A 419 -5.08 -4.00 -10.70
CA GLY A 419 -4.62 -5.37 -10.89
C GLY A 419 -4.43 -5.76 -12.37
N GLN A 420 -5.29 -5.29 -13.27
CA GLN A 420 -5.14 -5.49 -14.71
C GLN A 420 -3.90 -4.75 -15.24
N LYS A 421 -3.66 -3.50 -14.83
CA LYS A 421 -2.44 -2.76 -15.16
C LYS A 421 -1.18 -3.48 -14.69
N GLN A 422 -1.21 -4.05 -13.48
CA GLN A 422 -0.10 -4.83 -12.94
C GLN A 422 0.17 -6.08 -13.78
N ARG A 423 -0.87 -6.81 -14.18
CA ARG A 423 -0.75 -7.96 -15.08
C ARG A 423 -0.15 -7.54 -16.44
N ILE A 424 -0.53 -6.39 -17.00
CA ILE A 424 0.10 -5.85 -18.22
C ILE A 424 1.59 -5.54 -18.02
N CYS A 425 1.99 -4.99 -16.87
CA CYS A 425 3.41 -4.79 -16.56
C CYS A 425 4.20 -6.12 -16.51
N ILE A 426 3.58 -7.19 -15.98
CA ILE A 426 4.15 -8.54 -16.00
C ILE A 426 4.29 -9.03 -17.46
N ALA A 427 3.24 -8.96 -18.28
CA ALA A 427 3.31 -9.35 -19.69
C ALA A 427 4.36 -8.58 -20.48
N ARG A 428 4.49 -7.27 -20.24
CA ARG A 428 5.53 -6.44 -20.85
C ARG A 428 6.93 -6.90 -20.49
N ALA A 429 7.17 -7.29 -19.24
CA ALA A 429 8.45 -7.85 -18.81
C ALA A 429 8.72 -9.20 -19.48
N LEU A 430 7.73 -10.10 -19.51
CA LEU A 430 7.80 -11.42 -20.17
C LEU A 430 8.02 -11.32 -21.68
N ALA A 431 7.55 -10.26 -22.33
CA ALA A 431 7.73 -10.04 -23.76
C ALA A 431 9.21 -9.92 -24.19
N ALA A 432 10.12 -9.65 -23.26
CA ALA A 432 11.56 -9.69 -23.50
C ALA A 432 12.14 -11.11 -23.42
N ASP A 433 11.39 -12.13 -23.05
CA ASP A 433 11.86 -13.48 -22.73
C ASP A 433 13.02 -13.45 -21.71
N PRO A 434 12.77 -12.93 -20.49
CA PRO A 434 13.79 -12.71 -19.47
C PRO A 434 14.17 -14.01 -18.73
N GLN A 435 15.36 -14.05 -18.14
CA GLN A 435 15.77 -15.08 -17.18
C GLN A 435 15.64 -14.59 -15.73
N LEU A 436 15.70 -13.27 -15.51
CA LEU A 436 15.54 -12.60 -14.23
C LEU A 436 14.49 -11.50 -14.35
N ILE A 437 13.50 -11.50 -13.46
CA ILE A 437 12.57 -10.39 -13.28
C ILE A 437 12.76 -9.81 -11.87
N ILE A 438 13.03 -8.53 -11.80
CA ILE A 438 13.05 -7.76 -10.55
C ILE A 438 11.65 -7.20 -10.32
N CYS A 439 11.01 -7.63 -9.25
CA CYS A 439 9.68 -7.21 -8.83
C CYS A 439 9.81 -6.18 -7.72
N ASP A 440 9.72 -4.87 -8.04
CA ASP A 440 9.85 -3.80 -7.05
C ASP A 440 8.47 -3.41 -6.52
N GLU A 441 8.11 -3.96 -5.36
CA GLU A 441 6.84 -3.74 -4.64
C GLU A 441 5.58 -3.98 -5.51
N VAL A 442 5.56 -5.04 -6.31
CA VAL A 442 4.52 -5.30 -7.32
C VAL A 442 3.12 -5.56 -6.76
N THR A 443 2.98 -5.77 -5.46
CA THR A 443 1.69 -6.02 -4.77
C THR A 443 1.27 -4.89 -3.83
N SER A 444 2.12 -3.90 -3.54
CA SER A 444 1.89 -2.90 -2.49
C SER A 444 0.71 -1.95 -2.74
N ALA A 445 0.34 -1.73 -4.02
CA ALA A 445 -0.77 -0.86 -4.40
C ALA A 445 -2.07 -1.63 -4.71
N LEU A 446 -2.11 -2.94 -4.42
CA LEU A 446 -3.22 -3.81 -4.72
C LEU A 446 -3.96 -4.21 -3.44
N ASP A 447 -5.27 -4.43 -3.54
CA ASP A 447 -6.00 -5.09 -2.45
C ASP A 447 -5.55 -6.56 -2.30
N GLN A 448 -5.82 -7.13 -1.14
CA GLN A 448 -5.29 -8.42 -0.75
C GLN A 448 -5.65 -9.57 -1.71
N LEU A 449 -6.91 -9.62 -2.21
CA LEU A 449 -7.34 -10.67 -3.15
C LEU A 449 -6.65 -10.55 -4.52
N VAL A 450 -6.54 -9.32 -5.03
CA VAL A 450 -5.84 -9.07 -6.29
C VAL A 450 -4.34 -9.36 -6.14
N ALA A 451 -3.73 -8.98 -5.02
CA ALA A 451 -2.33 -9.27 -4.71
C ALA A 451 -2.05 -10.78 -4.69
N GLU A 452 -2.90 -11.58 -4.01
CA GLU A 452 -2.79 -13.04 -4.03
C GLU A 452 -2.91 -13.61 -5.44
N GLY A 453 -3.86 -13.11 -6.25
CA GLY A 453 -3.99 -13.50 -7.65
C GLY A 453 -2.72 -13.23 -8.47
N VAL A 454 -2.07 -12.09 -8.24
CA VAL A 454 -0.78 -11.75 -8.88
C VAL A 454 0.34 -12.67 -8.39
N LEU A 455 0.40 -13.00 -7.09
CA LEU A 455 1.42 -13.93 -6.56
C LEU A 455 1.25 -15.36 -7.11
N LYS A 456 0.02 -15.86 -7.21
CA LYS A 456 -0.29 -17.15 -7.85
C LYS A 456 0.12 -17.16 -9.32
N LEU A 457 -0.17 -16.07 -10.04
CA LEU A 457 0.24 -15.90 -11.43
C LEU A 457 1.77 -15.93 -11.56
N LEU A 458 2.51 -15.16 -10.75
CA LEU A 458 3.98 -15.13 -10.79
C LEU A 458 4.58 -16.51 -10.48
N ASN A 459 4.04 -17.22 -9.47
CA ASN A 459 4.48 -18.58 -9.15
C ASN A 459 4.26 -19.56 -10.31
N ARG A 460 3.08 -19.54 -10.97
CA ARG A 460 2.78 -20.35 -12.15
C ARG A 460 3.74 -20.04 -13.30
N LEU A 461 3.97 -18.76 -13.58
CA LEU A 461 4.91 -18.32 -14.63
C LEU A 461 6.35 -18.76 -14.32
N GLN A 462 6.76 -18.73 -13.06
CA GLN A 462 8.07 -19.24 -12.65
C GLN A 462 8.22 -20.74 -12.92
N GLN A 463 7.20 -21.53 -12.58
CA GLN A 463 7.19 -22.98 -12.82
C GLN A 463 7.20 -23.31 -14.32
N GLN A 464 6.50 -22.55 -15.14
CA GLN A 464 6.40 -22.78 -16.58
C GLN A 464 7.63 -22.33 -17.36
N LEU A 465 8.23 -21.20 -16.97
CA LEU A 465 9.29 -20.52 -17.74
C LEU A 465 10.68 -20.64 -17.12
N GLY A 466 10.78 -21.10 -15.86
CA GLY A 466 12.06 -21.20 -15.14
C GLY A 466 12.67 -19.83 -14.79
N VAL A 467 11.90 -18.76 -14.81
CA VAL A 467 12.36 -17.40 -14.51
C VAL A 467 12.72 -17.27 -13.04
N ALA A 468 13.84 -16.60 -12.73
CA ALA A 468 14.20 -16.22 -11.36
C ALA A 468 13.55 -14.89 -10.99
N TYR A 469 13.15 -14.73 -9.72
CA TYR A 469 12.60 -13.46 -9.20
C TYR A 469 13.51 -12.88 -8.13
N LEU A 470 13.85 -11.60 -8.27
CA LEU A 470 14.27 -10.75 -7.16
C LEU A 470 13.03 -9.97 -6.69
N PHE A 471 12.45 -10.36 -5.57
CA PHE A 471 11.17 -9.83 -5.10
C PHE A 471 11.38 -8.84 -3.95
N ILE A 472 11.21 -7.57 -4.23
CA ILE A 472 11.36 -6.49 -3.24
C ILE A 472 9.99 -6.18 -2.67
N THR A 473 9.86 -6.24 -1.34
CA THR A 473 8.63 -5.90 -0.63
C THR A 473 8.91 -5.49 0.82
N HIS A 474 7.95 -4.82 1.43
CA HIS A 474 7.91 -4.59 2.87
C HIS A 474 6.87 -5.50 3.55
N ASP A 475 6.09 -6.25 2.79
CA ASP A 475 5.05 -7.17 3.28
C ASP A 475 5.65 -8.55 3.60
N VAL A 476 5.76 -8.85 4.89
CA VAL A 476 6.31 -10.09 5.42
C VAL A 476 5.42 -11.29 5.05
N ALA A 477 4.09 -11.12 4.98
CA ALA A 477 3.16 -12.17 4.57
C ALA A 477 3.43 -12.62 3.13
N THR A 478 3.68 -11.68 2.21
CA THR A 478 4.10 -11.98 0.83
C THR A 478 5.41 -12.77 0.80
N VAL A 479 6.40 -12.40 1.61
CA VAL A 479 7.68 -13.14 1.68
C VAL A 479 7.48 -14.57 2.15
N ARG A 480 6.70 -14.77 3.22
CA ARG A 480 6.33 -16.12 3.70
C ARG A 480 5.63 -16.95 2.63
N ALA A 481 4.88 -16.28 1.73
CA ALA A 481 4.12 -16.95 0.68
C ALA A 481 4.98 -17.50 -0.45
N ILE A 482 5.99 -16.76 -0.93
CA ILE A 482 6.63 -17.04 -2.23
C ILE A 482 8.16 -17.16 -2.20
N ALA A 483 8.85 -16.70 -1.14
CA ALA A 483 10.32 -16.68 -1.12
C ALA A 483 10.92 -18.08 -0.96
N ASP A 484 12.04 -18.33 -1.62
CA ASP A 484 12.94 -19.44 -1.35
C ASP A 484 14.05 -19.00 -0.37
N GLU A 485 14.64 -17.84 -0.67
CA GLU A 485 15.67 -17.17 0.14
C GLU A 485 15.18 -15.76 0.53
N VAL A 486 15.64 -15.27 1.67
CA VAL A 486 15.28 -13.95 2.20
C VAL A 486 16.55 -13.16 2.54
N LEU A 487 16.55 -11.90 2.16
CA LEU A 487 17.61 -10.94 2.46
C LEU A 487 17.00 -9.74 3.16
N VAL A 488 17.48 -9.42 4.35
CA VAL A 488 16.98 -8.32 5.18
C VAL A 488 17.94 -7.13 5.06
N MET A 489 17.41 -5.98 4.66
CA MET A 489 18.19 -4.75 4.48
C MET A 489 17.83 -3.69 5.50
N GLN A 490 18.85 -3.05 6.08
CA GLN A 490 18.71 -1.89 6.94
C GLN A 490 19.75 -0.83 6.58
N ARG A 491 19.35 0.41 6.35
CA ARG A 491 20.24 1.56 6.08
C ARG A 491 21.33 1.25 5.04
N GLY A 492 20.92 0.66 3.91
CA GLY A 492 21.81 0.34 2.80
C GLY A 492 22.75 -0.86 3.02
N ARG A 493 22.57 -1.66 4.06
CA ARG A 493 23.35 -2.85 4.39
C ARG A 493 22.47 -4.08 4.45
N VAL A 494 23.04 -5.23 4.14
CA VAL A 494 22.44 -6.53 4.45
C VAL A 494 22.73 -6.83 5.92
N VAL A 495 21.70 -7.05 6.71
CA VAL A 495 21.81 -7.33 8.15
C VAL A 495 21.49 -8.77 8.48
N ASP A 496 20.72 -9.46 7.61
CA ASP A 496 20.40 -10.86 7.77
C ASP A 496 20.15 -11.49 6.40
N GLN A 497 20.47 -12.78 6.22
CA GLN A 497 20.25 -13.50 4.97
C GLN A 497 20.21 -15.01 5.22
N GLY A 498 19.31 -15.70 4.55
CA GLY A 498 19.21 -17.17 4.62
C GLY A 498 17.98 -17.72 3.91
N SER A 499 17.82 -19.04 3.98
CA SER A 499 16.63 -19.69 3.49
C SER A 499 15.38 -19.16 4.22
N ARG A 500 14.23 -19.17 3.55
CA ARG A 500 12.97 -18.75 4.15
C ARG A 500 12.75 -19.40 5.53
N ASN A 501 12.96 -20.70 5.63
CA ASN A 501 12.74 -21.41 6.88
C ASN A 501 13.72 -20.95 7.98
N ALA A 502 14.97 -20.69 7.68
CA ALA A 502 15.97 -20.23 8.65
C ALA A 502 15.62 -18.82 9.16
N ILE A 503 15.30 -17.89 8.27
CA ILE A 503 14.97 -16.50 8.62
C ILE A 503 13.68 -16.40 9.47
N PHE A 504 12.71 -17.29 9.22
CA PHE A 504 11.43 -17.29 9.96
C PHE A 504 11.43 -18.22 11.19
N THR A 505 12.58 -18.79 11.57
CA THR A 505 12.72 -19.62 12.78
C THR A 505 13.55 -18.91 13.84
N PRO A 506 13.06 -18.74 15.08
CA PRO A 506 13.85 -18.15 16.17
C PRO A 506 15.11 -18.97 16.48
N PRO A 507 16.20 -18.33 17.00
CA PRO A 507 16.28 -16.93 17.43
C PRO A 507 16.48 -15.99 16.25
N TYR A 508 15.76 -14.84 16.26
CA TYR A 508 15.89 -13.84 15.22
C TYR A 508 17.07 -12.88 15.44
N GLN A 509 17.67 -12.41 14.36
CA GLN A 509 18.51 -11.23 14.41
C GLN A 509 17.63 -10.04 14.88
N ALA A 510 18.17 -9.12 15.66
CA ALA A 510 17.40 -8.08 16.36
C ALA A 510 16.48 -7.27 15.43
N TYR A 511 16.98 -6.83 14.27
CA TYR A 511 16.18 -6.05 13.31
C TYR A 511 15.16 -6.93 12.57
N THR A 512 15.51 -8.15 12.22
CA THR A 512 14.60 -9.14 11.61
C THR A 512 13.43 -9.42 12.55
N GLY A 513 13.72 -9.63 13.84
CA GLY A 513 12.69 -9.80 14.87
C GLY A 513 11.76 -8.59 15.01
N LEU A 514 12.33 -7.38 14.94
CA LEU A 514 11.55 -6.14 14.96
C LEU A 514 10.59 -6.05 13.76
N LEU A 515 11.05 -6.37 12.55
CA LEU A 515 10.20 -6.38 11.35
C LEU A 515 9.06 -7.38 11.48
N PHE A 516 9.35 -8.62 11.92
CA PHE A 516 8.34 -9.67 12.02
C PHE A 516 7.33 -9.40 13.13
N SER A 517 7.78 -8.89 14.28
CA SER A 517 6.87 -8.50 15.36
C SER A 517 6.00 -7.28 15.02
N SER A 518 6.33 -6.55 13.95
CA SER A 518 5.56 -5.41 13.48
C SER A 518 4.50 -5.79 12.43
N GLU A 519 4.38 -7.06 12.04
CA GLU A 519 3.31 -7.50 11.14
C GLU A 519 1.99 -7.62 11.91
N PRO A 520 0.91 -6.88 11.55
CA PRO A 520 -0.37 -6.98 12.25
C PRO A 520 -0.97 -8.38 12.15
N GLU A 521 -1.44 -8.91 13.27
CA GLU A 521 -2.09 -10.21 13.34
C GLU A 521 -3.62 -10.07 13.37
N MET A 522 -4.31 -11.17 13.08
CA MET A 522 -5.78 -11.27 13.12
C MET A 522 -6.31 -11.46 14.55
N ASP A 523 -5.56 -11.01 15.54
CA ASP A 523 -5.93 -11.00 16.95
C ASP A 523 -6.19 -9.53 17.37
N PRO A 524 -7.39 -9.17 17.82
CA PRO A 524 -7.71 -7.80 18.25
C PRO A 524 -6.84 -7.28 19.40
N ASP A 525 -6.27 -8.18 20.21
CA ASP A 525 -5.46 -7.82 21.37
C ASP A 525 -3.95 -7.75 21.03
N TRP A 526 -3.55 -8.11 19.79
CA TRP A 526 -2.16 -8.18 19.38
C TRP A 526 -1.40 -6.85 19.55
N LEU A 527 -2.02 -5.72 19.19
CA LEU A 527 -1.37 -4.41 19.29
C LEU A 527 -1.09 -4.04 20.76
N ASP A 528 -1.97 -4.37 21.67
CA ASP A 528 -1.77 -4.13 23.10
C ASP A 528 -0.66 -5.00 23.66
N HIS A 529 -0.63 -6.28 23.28
CA HIS A 529 0.45 -7.20 23.65
C HIS A 529 1.81 -6.72 23.12
N LEU A 530 1.87 -6.30 21.85
CA LEU A 530 3.09 -5.78 21.24
C LEU A 530 3.60 -4.50 21.94
N LEU A 531 2.70 -3.57 22.25
CA LEU A 531 3.07 -2.32 22.93
C LEU A 531 3.56 -2.58 24.37
N ALA A 532 2.92 -3.51 25.07
CA ALA A 532 3.34 -3.94 26.41
C ALA A 532 4.74 -4.58 26.37
N GLN A 533 5.02 -5.46 25.40
CA GLN A 533 6.34 -6.07 25.21
C GLN A 533 7.43 -5.02 24.91
N ARG A 534 7.12 -4.01 24.07
CA ARG A 534 8.08 -2.94 23.72
C ARG A 534 8.31 -1.96 24.87
N ALA A 535 7.39 -1.82 25.80
CA ALA A 535 7.51 -0.97 26.99
C ALA A 535 8.28 -1.65 28.13
N ALA A 536 8.35 -3.00 28.13
CA ALA A 536 9.12 -3.75 29.11
C ALA A 536 10.62 -3.44 28.95
N PRO A 537 11.35 -3.06 30.03
CA PRO A 537 12.78 -2.84 29.93
C PRO A 537 13.45 -4.14 29.48
N THR A 538 14.30 -4.05 28.47
CA THR A 538 15.20 -5.15 28.06
C THR A 538 16.09 -5.47 29.26
N VAL A 539 15.86 -6.63 29.91
CA VAL A 539 16.66 -7.16 31.01
C VAL A 539 18.03 -7.61 30.47
#